data_81235c09eb4511b78946fbe9bf321c9d
#
_entry.id   81235c09eb4511b78946fbe9bf321c9d
#
_cell.length_a   1.000
_cell.length_b   1.000
_cell.length_c   1.000
_cell.angle_alpha   90.00
_cell.angle_beta   90.00
_cell.angle_gamma   90.00
#
_symmetry.space_group_name_H-M   'P 1'
#
loop_
_entity.id
_entity.type
_entity.pdbx_description
1 polymer ?
#
loop_
_entity_poly.entity_id
_entity_poly.type
_entity_poly.pdbx_seq_one_letter_code
_entity_poly.pdbx_strand_id
1 'polypeptide(L)'
;ILTDSGGFQVFSLAKLRNIKEEGVYFNSHIDGRKIFMGPEESMRIQSNLASTIAMAFDECVENPSPYEYTKNSVERTTRWLKRCVTEMKRLNSLDDTINKNQMLFGINQGGIYDDLLRKIKSDILWESELP
;
A
#
# COMPACT_ATOMS: atom_id res chain seq x y z
N ILE A 1 -14.32 -3.04 -11.89
CA ILE A 1 -12.87 -3.14 -12.16
C ILE A 1 -12.12 -2.92 -10.87
N LEU A 2 -11.08 -3.74 -10.66
CA LEU A 2 -10.17 -3.62 -9.53
C LEU A 2 -8.80 -3.22 -10.06
N THR A 3 -8.17 -2.21 -9.46
CA THR A 3 -6.79 -1.85 -9.75
C THR A 3 -5.88 -2.28 -8.62
N ASP A 4 -4.67 -2.72 -8.97
CA ASP A 4 -3.63 -3.06 -8.01
C ASP A 4 -2.88 -1.79 -7.57
N SER A 5 -2.28 -1.86 -6.39
CA SER A 5 -1.51 -0.75 -5.84
C SER A 5 -0.13 -0.58 -6.49
N GLY A 6 0.38 -1.61 -7.14
CA GLY A 6 1.74 -1.66 -7.65
C GLY A 6 2.79 -2.07 -6.62
N GLY A 7 2.39 -2.40 -5.40
CA GLY A 7 3.32 -2.73 -4.32
C GLY A 7 4.24 -3.89 -4.65
N PHE A 8 3.71 -4.95 -5.22
CA PHE A 8 4.51 -6.12 -5.60
C PHE A 8 5.54 -5.78 -6.69
N GLN A 9 5.13 -5.05 -7.71
CA GLN A 9 6.02 -4.67 -8.81
C GLN A 9 7.13 -3.75 -8.33
N VAL A 10 6.80 -2.78 -7.49
CA VAL A 10 7.78 -1.86 -6.90
C VAL A 10 8.76 -2.62 -6.01
N PHE A 11 8.29 -3.57 -5.20
CA PHE A 11 9.13 -4.44 -4.40
C PHE A 11 10.14 -5.20 -5.25
N SER A 12 9.67 -5.79 -6.35
CA SER A 12 10.51 -6.55 -7.27
C SER A 12 11.59 -5.67 -7.93
N LEU A 13 11.26 -4.42 -8.25
CA LEU A 13 12.18 -3.49 -8.91
C LEU A 13 13.15 -2.82 -7.92
N ALA A 14 12.74 -2.60 -6.69
CA ALA A 14 13.51 -1.82 -5.73
C ALA A 14 14.63 -2.60 -5.02
N LYS A 15 14.66 -3.94 -5.14
CA LYS A 15 15.63 -4.82 -4.47
C LYS A 15 15.75 -4.56 -2.97
N LEU A 16 14.67 -4.27 -2.28
CA LEU A 16 14.54 -4.08 -0.83
C LEU A 16 15.31 -2.90 -0.22
N ARG A 17 16.38 -2.42 -0.86
CA ARG A 17 17.30 -1.44 -0.26
C ARG A 17 16.76 -0.02 -0.23
N ASN A 18 15.74 0.27 -1.02
CA ASN A 18 15.19 1.61 -1.19
C ASN A 18 13.82 1.78 -0.57
N ILE A 19 13.43 0.86 0.33
CA ILE A 19 12.16 0.94 1.06
C ILE A 19 12.38 1.79 2.29
N LYS A 20 11.60 2.87 2.42
CA LYS A 20 11.63 3.80 3.53
C LYS A 20 10.23 3.99 4.09
N GLU A 21 10.12 4.69 5.20
CA GLU A 21 8.81 4.95 5.82
C GLU A 21 7.89 5.76 4.91
N GLU A 22 8.43 6.74 4.18
CA GLU A 22 7.65 7.55 3.25
C GLU A 22 7.18 6.78 2.02
N GLY A 23 7.88 5.76 1.59
CA GLY A 23 7.56 4.98 0.40
C GLY A 23 8.80 4.30 -0.16
N VAL A 24 8.79 4.02 -1.45
CA VAL A 24 9.85 3.25 -2.12
C VAL A 24 10.45 4.06 -3.25
N TYR A 25 11.78 4.08 -3.31
CA TYR A 25 12.55 4.66 -4.41
C TYR A 25 13.07 3.55 -5.30
N PHE A 26 12.88 3.67 -6.60
CA PHE A 26 13.38 2.70 -7.57
C PHE A 26 13.71 3.38 -8.89
N ASN A 27 14.43 2.69 -9.76
CA ASN A 27 14.78 3.20 -11.07
C ASN A 27 13.93 2.54 -12.14
N SER A 28 13.45 3.32 -13.11
CA SER A 28 12.77 2.77 -14.26
C SER A 28 13.72 1.84 -15.03
N HIS A 29 13.23 0.67 -15.40
CA HIS A 29 14.00 -0.28 -16.20
C HIS A 29 14.07 0.13 -17.69
N ILE A 30 13.32 1.15 -18.11
CA ILE A 30 13.28 1.63 -19.48
C ILE A 30 14.36 2.69 -19.70
N ASP A 31 14.41 3.72 -18.85
CA ASP A 31 15.30 4.88 -19.03
C ASP A 31 16.21 5.15 -17.82
N GLY A 32 16.13 4.33 -16.77
CA GLY A 32 16.93 4.49 -15.55
C GLY A 32 16.50 5.66 -14.67
N ARG A 33 15.40 6.33 -14.97
CA ARG A 33 14.93 7.48 -14.21
C ARG A 33 14.52 7.04 -12.78
N LYS A 34 14.89 7.88 -11.80
CA LYS A 34 14.51 7.65 -10.41
C LYS A 34 13.03 7.95 -10.20
N ILE A 35 12.32 6.98 -9.62
CA ILE A 35 10.88 7.08 -9.37
C ILE A 35 10.63 6.87 -7.88
N PHE A 36 9.70 7.65 -7.33
CA PHE A 36 9.18 7.48 -5.98
C PHE A 36 7.73 7.00 -6.03
N MET A 37 7.41 5.98 -5.25
CA MET A 37 6.06 5.45 -5.10
C MET A 37 5.78 5.26 -3.61
N GLY A 38 4.70 5.84 -3.12
CA GLY A 38 4.23 5.67 -1.77
C GLY A 38 2.72 5.51 -1.71
N PRO A 39 2.15 5.42 -0.50
CA PRO A 39 0.71 5.27 -0.34
C PRO A 39 -0.11 6.35 -1.06
N GLU A 40 0.25 7.60 -0.91
CA GLU A 40 -0.47 8.72 -1.52
C GLU A 40 -0.39 8.70 -3.04
N GLU A 41 0.79 8.41 -3.59
CA GLU A 41 1.01 8.32 -5.04
C GLU A 41 0.18 7.20 -5.65
N SER A 42 0.17 6.03 -4.99
CA SER A 42 -0.63 4.88 -5.44
C SER A 42 -2.12 5.21 -5.44
N MET A 43 -2.60 5.89 -4.38
CA MET A 43 -4.02 6.27 -4.29
C MET A 43 -4.39 7.28 -5.39
N ARG A 44 -3.53 8.26 -5.69
CA ARG A 44 -3.77 9.23 -6.77
C ARG A 44 -3.85 8.56 -8.13
N ILE A 45 -2.94 7.62 -8.40
CA ILE A 45 -2.94 6.88 -9.67
C ILE A 45 -4.23 6.07 -9.82
N GLN A 46 -4.62 5.34 -8.77
CA GLN A 46 -5.83 4.52 -8.82
C GLN A 46 -7.09 5.38 -8.89
N SER A 47 -7.11 6.54 -8.24
CA SER A 47 -8.20 7.51 -8.36
C SER A 47 -8.34 8.02 -9.80
N ASN A 48 -7.23 8.32 -10.46
CA ASN A 48 -7.23 8.77 -11.85
C ASN A 48 -7.69 7.67 -12.81
N LEU A 49 -7.40 6.40 -12.49
CA LEU A 49 -7.91 5.25 -13.25
C LEU A 49 -9.38 4.98 -12.99
N ALA A 50 -9.93 5.55 -11.93
CA ALA A 50 -11.36 5.50 -11.57
C ALA A 50 -11.92 4.08 -11.40
N SER A 51 -11.10 3.15 -10.89
CA SER A 51 -11.55 1.79 -10.63
C SER A 51 -12.65 1.76 -9.56
N THR A 52 -13.47 0.70 -9.57
CA THR A 52 -14.46 0.47 -8.53
C THR A 52 -13.81 0.18 -7.19
N ILE A 53 -12.74 -0.63 -7.22
CA ILE A 53 -11.98 -1.04 -6.03
C ILE A 53 -10.52 -0.70 -6.26
N ALA A 54 -9.93 0.02 -5.32
CA ALA A 54 -8.49 0.29 -5.24
C ALA A 54 -7.87 -0.55 -4.13
N MET A 55 -6.64 -1.00 -4.32
CA MET A 55 -5.90 -1.75 -3.32
C MET A 55 -4.94 -0.84 -2.57
N ALA A 56 -4.82 -1.04 -1.26
CA ALA A 56 -3.86 -0.31 -0.45
C ALA A 56 -2.43 -0.62 -0.85
N PHE A 57 -1.55 0.36 -0.74
CA PHE A 57 -0.12 0.18 -0.99
C PHE A 57 0.52 -0.50 0.21
N ASP A 58 1.17 -1.63 -0.02
CA ASP A 58 1.74 -2.46 1.03
C ASP A 58 3.20 -2.81 0.74
N GLU A 59 3.91 -3.23 1.78
CA GLU A 59 5.26 -3.78 1.63
C GLU A 59 5.17 -5.30 1.56
N CYS A 60 5.47 -5.84 0.39
CA CYS A 60 5.53 -7.28 0.18
C CYS A 60 6.92 -7.78 0.60
N VAL A 61 6.99 -8.73 1.52
CA VAL A 61 8.26 -9.29 1.99
C VAL A 61 8.58 -10.60 1.29
N GLU A 62 9.89 -10.90 1.19
CA GLU A 62 10.33 -12.20 0.70
C GLU A 62 9.88 -13.31 1.64
N ASN A 63 9.68 -14.48 1.10
CA ASN A 63 9.35 -15.66 1.89
C ASN A 63 10.40 -16.75 1.59
N PRO A 64 11.20 -17.20 2.61
CA PRO A 64 11.16 -16.78 4.02
C PRO A 64 11.89 -15.47 4.29
N SER A 65 11.48 -14.79 5.36
CA SER A 65 12.14 -13.59 5.89
C SER A 65 12.32 -13.69 7.40
N PRO A 66 13.34 -13.04 8.00
CA PRO A 66 13.49 -13.00 9.45
C PRO A 66 12.27 -12.39 10.13
N TYR A 67 11.93 -12.90 11.32
CA TYR A 67 10.76 -12.45 12.08
C TYR A 67 10.76 -10.94 12.32
N GLU A 68 11.89 -10.39 12.79
CA GLU A 68 11.99 -8.95 13.10
C GLU A 68 11.77 -8.08 11.86
N TYR A 69 12.33 -8.47 10.72
CA TYR A 69 12.08 -7.76 9.47
C TYR A 69 10.60 -7.82 9.07
N THR A 70 10.01 -9.00 9.14
CA THR A 70 8.60 -9.21 8.80
C THR A 70 7.70 -8.41 9.74
N LYS A 71 8.00 -8.38 11.05
CA LYS A 71 7.26 -7.60 12.02
C LYS A 71 7.29 -6.11 11.69
N ASN A 72 8.47 -5.57 11.40
CA ASN A 72 8.61 -4.16 11.03
C ASN A 72 7.88 -3.83 9.73
N SER A 73 7.89 -4.75 8.78
CA SER A 73 7.17 -4.63 7.50
C SER A 73 5.65 -4.62 7.71
N VAL A 74 5.15 -5.49 8.58
CA VAL A 74 3.72 -5.54 8.94
C VAL A 74 3.28 -4.22 9.57
N GLU A 75 4.06 -3.70 10.50
CA GLU A 75 3.77 -2.42 11.15
C GLU A 75 3.78 -1.27 10.15
N ARG A 76 4.74 -1.28 9.21
CA ARG A 76 4.80 -0.29 8.13
C ARG A 76 3.60 -0.40 7.20
N THR A 77 3.20 -1.60 6.81
CA THR A 77 2.02 -1.83 5.98
C THR A 77 0.76 -1.28 6.66
N THR A 78 0.63 -1.46 7.98
CA THR A 78 -0.49 -0.89 8.74
C THR A 78 -0.46 0.64 8.71
N ARG A 79 0.70 1.26 8.92
CA ARG A 79 0.84 2.72 8.83
C ARG A 79 0.54 3.23 7.42
N TRP A 80 1.00 2.52 6.40
CA TRP A 80 0.73 2.86 5.01
C TRP A 80 -0.75 2.72 4.67
N LEU A 81 -1.44 1.73 5.23
CA LEU A 81 -2.89 1.60 5.06
C LEU A 81 -3.62 2.84 5.61
N LYS A 82 -3.23 3.35 6.77
CA LYS A 82 -3.80 4.58 7.34
C LYS A 82 -3.59 5.77 6.41
N ARG A 83 -2.39 5.89 5.85
CA ARG A 83 -2.09 6.95 4.87
C ARG A 83 -2.94 6.79 3.60
N CYS A 84 -3.13 5.57 3.12
CA CYS A 84 -4.00 5.29 1.98
C CYS A 84 -5.45 5.69 2.26
N VAL A 85 -5.97 5.35 3.44
CA VAL A 85 -7.34 5.72 3.84
C VAL A 85 -7.50 7.24 3.87
N THR A 86 -6.56 7.95 4.46
CA THR A 86 -6.59 9.42 4.55
C THR A 86 -6.57 10.05 3.16
N GLU A 87 -5.67 9.59 2.29
CA GLU A 87 -5.56 10.13 0.93
C GLU A 87 -6.81 9.81 0.09
N MET A 88 -7.35 8.59 0.23
CA MET A 88 -8.58 8.20 -0.48
C MET A 88 -9.75 9.09 -0.08
N LYS A 89 -9.91 9.37 1.22
CA LYS A 89 -10.96 10.28 1.71
C LYS A 89 -10.79 11.68 1.12
N ARG A 90 -9.55 12.18 1.09
CA ARG A 90 -9.25 13.48 0.51
C ARG A 90 -9.61 13.51 -0.98
N LEU A 91 -9.17 12.51 -1.75
CA LEU A 91 -9.41 12.45 -3.19
C LEU A 91 -10.92 12.34 -3.50
N ASN A 92 -11.66 11.54 -2.74
CA ASN A 92 -13.09 11.36 -2.95
C ASN A 92 -13.92 12.60 -2.58
N SER A 93 -13.32 13.55 -1.88
CA SER A 93 -13.95 14.84 -1.56
C SER A 93 -13.67 15.94 -2.58
N LEU A 94 -12.78 15.72 -3.55
CA LEU A 94 -12.43 16.72 -4.56
C LEU A 94 -13.49 16.76 -5.68
N ASP A 95 -13.74 17.96 -6.21
CA ASP A 95 -14.75 18.16 -7.24
C ASP A 95 -14.42 17.47 -8.57
N ASP A 96 -13.11 17.38 -8.90
CA ASP A 96 -12.62 16.83 -10.16
C ASP A 96 -12.31 15.33 -10.11
N THR A 97 -12.54 14.67 -9.00
CA THR A 97 -12.36 13.21 -8.88
C THR A 97 -13.39 12.48 -9.73
N ILE A 98 -12.91 11.57 -10.58
CA ILE A 98 -13.75 10.85 -11.55
C ILE A 98 -14.71 9.89 -10.85
N ASN A 99 -14.21 9.08 -9.90
CA ASN A 99 -15.03 8.14 -9.12
C ASN A 99 -14.92 8.46 -7.63
N LYS A 100 -15.88 9.23 -7.11
CA LYS A 100 -15.92 9.63 -5.70
C LYS A 100 -16.37 8.51 -4.76
N ASN A 101 -16.83 7.39 -5.31
CA ASN A 101 -17.31 6.23 -4.55
C ASN A 101 -16.34 5.05 -4.62
N GLN A 102 -15.11 5.30 -5.03
CA GLN A 102 -14.07 4.26 -5.08
C GLN A 102 -13.84 3.67 -3.69
N MET A 103 -13.87 2.35 -3.60
CA MET A 103 -13.62 1.60 -2.37
C MET A 103 -12.15 1.25 -2.24
N LEU A 104 -11.67 1.19 -1.00
CA LEU A 104 -10.29 0.82 -0.70
C LEU A 104 -10.26 -0.50 0.08
N PHE A 105 -9.51 -1.47 -0.43
CA PHE A 105 -9.28 -2.75 0.24
C PHE A 105 -7.85 -2.78 0.78
N GLY A 106 -7.73 -3.13 2.07
CA GLY A 106 -6.44 -3.36 2.70
C GLY A 106 -5.86 -4.73 2.37
N ILE A 107 -4.55 -4.88 2.57
CA ILE A 107 -3.84 -6.12 2.31
C ILE A 107 -3.26 -6.62 3.63
N ASN A 108 -3.50 -7.90 3.93
CA ASN A 108 -2.96 -8.55 5.11
C ASN A 108 -1.59 -9.15 4.79
N GLN A 109 -0.57 -8.72 5.51
CA GLN A 109 0.80 -9.20 5.40
C GLN A 109 1.23 -9.88 6.71
N GLY A 110 2.30 -10.65 6.71
CA GLY A 110 2.81 -11.34 7.89
C GLY A 110 3.70 -12.53 7.55
N GLY A 111 3.92 -12.79 6.26
CA GLY A 111 4.70 -13.93 5.80
C GLY A 111 4.10 -15.23 6.31
N ILE A 112 4.92 -16.04 7.01
CA ILE A 112 4.50 -17.32 7.59
C ILE A 112 4.23 -17.22 9.10
N TYR A 113 4.21 -16.03 9.68
CA TYR A 113 4.07 -15.82 11.14
C TYR A 113 2.63 -15.52 11.50
N ASP A 114 1.95 -16.47 12.12
CA ASP A 114 0.51 -16.38 12.46
C ASP A 114 0.16 -15.20 13.36
N ASP A 115 1.02 -14.88 14.33
CA ASP A 115 0.79 -13.75 15.23
C ASP A 115 0.78 -12.41 14.47
N LEU A 116 1.66 -12.26 13.49
CA LEU A 116 1.71 -11.06 12.66
C LEU A 116 0.50 -10.95 11.74
N LEU A 117 0.06 -12.06 11.16
CA LEU A 117 -1.15 -12.11 10.34
C LEU A 117 -2.39 -11.72 11.13
N ARG A 118 -2.50 -12.17 12.39
CA ARG A 118 -3.62 -11.83 13.27
C ARG A 118 -3.61 -10.37 13.67
N LYS A 119 -2.44 -9.80 13.91
CA LYS A 119 -2.28 -8.40 14.29
C LYS A 119 -2.83 -7.47 13.20
N ILE A 120 -2.43 -7.67 11.96
CA ILE A 120 -2.91 -6.86 10.84
C ILE A 120 -4.43 -6.96 10.69
N LYS A 121 -4.97 -8.17 10.80
CA LYS A 121 -6.41 -8.37 10.69
C LYS A 121 -7.16 -7.57 11.74
N SER A 122 -6.68 -7.57 12.97
CA SER A 122 -7.25 -6.77 14.06
C SER A 122 -7.16 -5.27 13.76
N ASP A 123 -6.00 -4.80 13.31
CA ASP A 123 -5.77 -3.39 13.01
C ASP A 123 -6.66 -2.90 11.85
N ILE A 124 -6.82 -3.72 10.80
CA ILE A 124 -7.68 -3.40 9.66
C ILE A 124 -9.14 -3.32 10.08
N LEU A 125 -9.62 -4.27 10.88
CA LEU A 125 -11.00 -4.25 11.39
C LEU A 125 -11.26 -3.02 12.24
N TRP A 126 -10.31 -2.63 13.09
CA TRP A 126 -10.38 -1.42 13.90
C TRP A 126 -10.53 -0.16 13.01
N GLU A 127 -9.72 -0.03 11.99
CA GLU A 127 -9.78 1.13 11.08
C GLU A 127 -11.09 1.18 10.29
N SER A 128 -11.67 0.02 9.95
CA SER A 128 -12.94 -0.04 9.22
C SER A 128 -14.14 0.38 10.08
N GLU A 129 -14.02 0.37 11.40
CA GLU A 129 -15.07 0.80 12.34
C GLU A 129 -15.03 2.30 12.63
N LEU A 130 -13.99 3.00 12.18
CA LEU A 130 -13.88 4.45 12.34
C LEU A 130 -14.80 5.17 11.35
N PRO A 131 -15.64 6.10 11.84
CA PRO A 131 -16.54 6.87 10.96
C PRO A 131 -15.78 7.81 10.02
#